data_e6354dbaa2c58b6ac8ee31768c52bed5
#
_entry.id   e6354dbaa2c58b6ac8ee31768c52bed5
#
_cell.length_a   1.000
_cell.length_b   1.000
_cell.length_c   1.000
_cell.angle_alpha   90.00
_cell.angle_beta   90.00
_cell.angle_gamma   90.00
#
_symmetry.space_group_name_H-M   'P 1'
#
loop_
_entity.id
_entity.type
_entity.pdbx_description
1 polymer ?
#
loop_
_entity_poly.entity_id
_entity_poly.type
_entity_poly.pdbx_seq_one_letter_code
_entity_poly.pdbx_strand_id
1 'polypeptide(L)'
;MQNSRCQLKKYWSIFCILTLTPFLLWATIPILPTFDDWTSLTSPSFEELFTKEHWLFFGYHWRPFDSLFGYLLGLNPQLLFPTLNHCCVVVGHVLCSLLVFRILTTLQFNNTAVNISTLFFFITPAAMATVLAVDSMNQTYALFWGLLSFLLYIQLKKLKYAVWIILIFIATLCKENGLMWALIGPLLAFGFNIIDQRTLKKDIIVAVSVIVGYALAILLLPKDIIIHPEYEPGIMKTMGNVVKFVFTTFIHTDYIYLLHQPHRNLLLAGILFLLAVPFFYHVFVAPFRMYVSKKMICTVLCLLIAVGPHLVTCYSMMHTYAGLSLVAVIMANGIQQHSEDRRKYLFTAFALFLTSAFIINVHLWYESYKSGLTGKEMAVEAIKSTGKPVKKVLVVIIEDDYPKLSSFCVIPCDAFGWGLAARQETNYQWPEIIEDTTIERTTDAMIRARQLSAELLGKQKYDCVWIVNHTAIDVVKK
;
A
#
# COMPACT_ATOMS: atom_id res chain seq x y z
N MET A 1 30.33 17.08 25.38
CA MET A 1 28.93 16.79 25.77
C MET A 1 27.88 17.74 25.19
N GLN A 2 28.12 19.04 25.10
CA GLN A 2 27.15 20.00 24.51
C GLN A 2 26.88 19.77 23.01
N ASN A 3 27.90 19.44 22.22
CA ASN A 3 27.75 19.16 20.79
C ASN A 3 26.90 17.89 20.50
N SER A 4 27.02 16.84 21.32
CA SER A 4 26.24 15.61 21.16
C SER A 4 24.74 15.80 21.46
N ARG A 5 24.43 16.60 22.51
CA ARG A 5 23.00 16.95 22.81
C ARG A 5 22.36 17.81 21.73
N CYS A 6 23.13 18.68 21.08
CA CYS A 6 22.62 19.51 19.98
C CYS A 6 22.36 18.68 18.72
N GLN A 7 23.21 17.70 18.43
CA GLN A 7 23.00 16.75 17.31
C GLN A 7 21.82 15.82 17.55
N LEU A 8 21.66 15.29 18.76
CA LEU A 8 20.52 14.43 19.08
C LEU A 8 19.19 15.15 18.89
N LYS A 9 19.10 16.43 19.27
CA LYS A 9 17.90 17.26 19.04
C LYS A 9 17.60 17.50 17.55
N LYS A 10 18.59 17.38 16.67
CA LYS A 10 18.45 17.58 15.24
C LYS A 10 17.93 16.32 14.52
N TYR A 11 18.29 15.12 14.99
CA TYR A 11 18.09 13.85 14.28
C TYR A 11 17.28 12.81 15.07
N TRP A 12 16.48 13.23 16.08
CA TRP A 12 15.82 12.27 16.96
C TRP A 12 14.83 11.35 16.22
N SER A 13 14.16 11.78 15.15
CA SER A 13 13.29 10.92 14.35
C SER A 13 14.07 9.82 13.64
N ILE A 14 15.26 10.13 13.11
CA ILE A 14 16.14 9.12 12.50
C ILE A 14 16.54 8.08 13.54
N PHE A 15 16.91 8.53 14.74
CA PHE A 15 17.22 7.62 15.84
C PHE A 15 16.02 6.73 16.18
N CYS A 16 14.81 7.29 16.29
CA CYS A 16 13.60 6.51 16.51
C CYS A 16 13.35 5.49 15.37
N ILE A 17 13.48 5.90 14.11
CA ILE A 17 13.32 5.03 12.95
C ILE A 17 14.28 3.85 13.02
N LEU A 18 15.57 4.13 13.20
CA LEU A 18 16.60 3.09 13.28
C LEU A 18 16.40 2.14 14.48
N THR A 19 15.90 2.65 15.60
CA THR A 19 15.60 1.85 16.79
C THR A 19 14.34 1.00 16.60
N LEU A 20 13.32 1.53 15.96
CA LEU A 20 12.06 0.82 15.72
C LEU A 20 12.13 -0.19 14.56
N THR A 21 13.05 0.01 13.62
CA THR A 21 13.17 -0.87 12.44
C THR A 21 13.39 -2.35 12.81
N PRO A 22 14.31 -2.73 13.74
CA PRO A 22 14.46 -4.12 14.16
C PRO A 22 13.18 -4.72 14.75
N PHE A 23 12.43 -3.93 15.53
CA PHE A 23 11.13 -4.39 16.08
C PHE A 23 10.09 -4.58 14.98
N LEU A 24 10.07 -3.70 13.99
CA LEU A 24 9.17 -3.82 12.85
C LEU A 24 9.51 -5.06 12.01
N LEU A 25 10.79 -5.30 11.73
CA LEU A 25 11.26 -6.51 11.06
C LEU A 25 10.86 -7.77 11.84
N TRP A 26 11.10 -7.78 13.15
CA TRP A 26 10.71 -8.90 13.99
C TRP A 26 9.19 -9.13 14.01
N ALA A 27 8.39 -8.07 14.08
CA ALA A 27 6.95 -8.16 14.09
C ALA A 27 6.36 -8.69 12.75
N THR A 28 7.04 -8.49 11.63
CA THR A 28 6.57 -8.98 10.32
C THR A 28 6.92 -10.46 10.05
N ILE A 29 7.88 -11.05 10.79
CA ILE A 29 8.27 -12.47 10.62
C ILE A 29 7.09 -13.45 10.66
N PRO A 30 6.14 -13.36 11.63
CA PRO A 30 5.06 -14.33 11.74
C PRO A 30 3.89 -14.07 10.79
N ILE A 31 3.90 -12.97 10.04
CA ILE A 31 2.82 -12.63 9.11
C ILE A 31 2.97 -13.48 7.85
N LEU A 32 1.95 -14.28 7.59
CA LEU A 32 1.85 -15.10 6.38
C LEU A 32 1.15 -14.33 5.27
N PRO A 33 1.36 -14.71 4.00
CA PRO A 33 0.74 -14.07 2.87
C PRO A 33 -0.77 -14.16 2.89
N THR A 34 -1.38 -13.16 2.33
CA THR A 34 -2.82 -13.09 2.12
C THR A 34 -3.12 -12.33 0.84
N PHE A 35 -4.28 -12.54 0.28
CA PHE A 35 -4.80 -11.76 -0.85
C PHE A 35 -3.79 -11.73 -2.03
N ASP A 36 -3.49 -10.56 -2.57
CA ASP A 36 -2.59 -10.37 -3.71
C ASP A 36 -1.13 -10.80 -3.44
N ASP A 37 -0.74 -10.97 -2.18
CA ASP A 37 0.58 -11.54 -1.86
C ASP A 37 0.79 -12.88 -2.56
N TRP A 38 -0.26 -13.71 -2.65
CA TRP A 38 -0.20 -15.03 -3.28
C TRP A 38 0.04 -14.96 -4.79
N THR A 39 -0.47 -13.93 -5.47
CA THR A 39 -0.24 -13.76 -6.91
C THR A 39 1.21 -13.38 -7.20
N SER A 40 1.82 -12.58 -6.34
CA SER A 40 3.24 -12.22 -6.44
C SER A 40 4.17 -13.39 -6.19
N LEU A 41 3.72 -14.41 -5.46
CA LEU A 41 4.51 -15.57 -5.07
C LEU A 41 4.41 -16.77 -6.03
N THR A 42 3.40 -16.80 -6.87
CA THR A 42 3.28 -17.75 -7.98
C THR A 42 4.11 -17.33 -9.19
N SER A 43 5.27 -16.86 -8.93
CA SER A 43 6.18 -16.15 -9.83
C SER A 43 6.47 -16.85 -11.13
N PRO A 44 6.69 -16.08 -12.19
CA PRO A 44 7.15 -16.62 -13.45
C PRO A 44 8.53 -17.30 -13.26
N SER A 45 8.79 -18.33 -14.06
CA SER A 45 10.16 -18.85 -14.23
C SER A 45 11.08 -17.79 -14.84
N PHE A 46 12.39 -17.98 -14.78
CA PHE A 46 13.33 -17.05 -15.40
C PHE A 46 13.06 -16.84 -16.89
N GLU A 47 12.62 -17.89 -17.59
CA GLU A 47 12.28 -17.83 -19.02
C GLU A 47 11.00 -17.02 -19.25
N GLU A 48 9.99 -17.20 -18.37
CA GLU A 48 8.73 -16.44 -18.44
C GLU A 48 8.90 -14.95 -18.19
N LEU A 49 9.94 -14.52 -17.44
CA LEU A 49 10.25 -13.10 -17.26
C LEU A 49 10.46 -12.36 -18.59
N PHE A 50 10.93 -13.05 -19.61
CA PHE A 50 11.19 -12.48 -20.92
C PHE A 50 10.01 -12.66 -21.90
N THR A 51 8.92 -13.29 -21.45
CA THR A 51 7.68 -13.33 -22.23
C THR A 51 6.98 -11.99 -22.21
N LYS A 52 6.09 -11.82 -23.16
CA LYS A 52 5.28 -10.60 -23.25
C LYS A 52 4.45 -10.37 -22.01
N GLU A 53 3.93 -11.44 -21.43
CA GLU A 53 3.01 -11.41 -20.29
C GLU A 53 3.67 -10.85 -19.03
N HIS A 54 4.96 -11.04 -18.87
CA HIS A 54 5.67 -10.68 -17.63
C HIS A 54 6.66 -9.52 -17.80
N TRP A 55 7.48 -9.50 -18.85
CA TRP A 55 8.56 -8.53 -18.97
C TRP A 55 8.22 -7.34 -19.84
N LEU A 56 7.62 -7.57 -21.00
CA LEU A 56 7.41 -6.54 -22.00
C LEU A 56 6.05 -5.87 -21.88
N PHE A 57 5.47 -5.77 -20.65
CA PHE A 57 4.31 -4.90 -20.52
C PHE A 57 2.94 -5.54 -20.69
N PHE A 58 2.81 -6.83 -20.53
CA PHE A 58 1.70 -7.58 -21.06
C PHE A 58 0.82 -8.25 -20.04
N GLY A 59 1.02 -8.05 -18.77
CA GLY A 59 -0.03 -8.33 -17.79
C GLY A 59 -1.10 -7.22 -17.83
N TYR A 60 -2.11 -7.33 -17.01
CA TYR A 60 -3.14 -6.30 -16.82
C TYR A 60 -2.53 -4.93 -16.50
N HIS A 61 -1.34 -4.91 -15.95
CA HIS A 61 -0.58 -3.75 -15.55
C HIS A 61 0.84 -3.84 -16.07
N TRP A 62 1.33 -2.75 -16.65
CA TRP A 62 2.73 -2.65 -17.03
C TRP A 62 3.63 -2.41 -15.82
N ARG A 63 3.96 -3.47 -15.12
CA ARG A 63 4.80 -3.45 -13.91
C ARG A 63 5.91 -4.49 -14.00
N PRO A 64 6.90 -4.33 -14.89
CA PRO A 64 7.95 -5.33 -15.07
C PRO A 64 8.77 -5.58 -13.81
N PHE A 65 8.86 -4.61 -12.89
CA PHE A 65 9.52 -4.84 -11.61
C PHE A 65 8.69 -5.68 -10.63
N ASP A 66 7.36 -5.75 -10.75
CA ASP A 66 6.57 -6.70 -9.97
C ASP A 66 6.92 -8.13 -10.36
N SER A 67 7.01 -8.41 -11.67
CA SER A 67 7.44 -9.73 -12.16
C SER A 67 8.88 -10.05 -11.73
N LEU A 68 9.79 -9.08 -11.79
CA LEU A 68 11.16 -9.25 -11.32
C LEU A 68 11.24 -9.48 -9.81
N PHE A 69 10.51 -8.72 -9.02
CA PHE A 69 10.43 -8.92 -7.56
C PHE A 69 9.82 -10.28 -7.24
N GLY A 70 8.71 -10.63 -7.88
CA GLY A 70 8.10 -11.94 -7.75
C GLY A 70 9.09 -13.07 -8.06
N TYR A 71 9.82 -12.99 -9.18
CA TYR A 71 10.86 -13.95 -9.53
C TYR A 71 11.95 -14.04 -8.45
N LEU A 72 12.52 -12.91 -8.04
CA LEU A 72 13.59 -12.90 -7.03
C LEU A 72 13.12 -13.48 -5.69
N LEU A 73 11.90 -13.19 -5.28
CA LEU A 73 11.29 -13.72 -4.06
C LEU A 73 10.93 -15.21 -4.20
N GLY A 74 10.57 -15.66 -5.39
CA GLY A 74 10.24 -17.03 -5.71
C GLY A 74 11.46 -17.96 -5.85
N LEU A 75 12.68 -17.43 -5.99
CA LEU A 75 13.91 -18.24 -6.13
C LEU A 75 14.15 -19.20 -4.97
N ASN A 76 13.70 -18.81 -3.78
CA ASN A 76 13.77 -19.71 -2.62
C ASN A 76 12.56 -19.47 -1.69
N PRO A 77 11.40 -20.05 -2.00
CA PRO A 77 10.17 -19.85 -1.24
C PRO A 77 10.31 -20.19 0.25
N GLN A 78 11.15 -21.17 0.59
CA GLN A 78 11.32 -21.64 1.98
C GLN A 78 12.17 -20.66 2.83
N LEU A 79 13.20 -20.05 2.23
CA LEU A 79 14.07 -19.08 2.90
C LEU A 79 13.54 -17.65 2.84
N LEU A 80 12.95 -17.29 1.72
CA LEU A 80 12.56 -15.92 1.43
C LEU A 80 11.17 -15.58 1.96
N PHE A 81 10.39 -16.59 2.24
CA PHE A 81 8.99 -16.45 2.53
C PHE A 81 8.62 -16.94 3.93
N PRO A 82 7.86 -16.18 4.71
CA PRO A 82 7.38 -14.81 4.48
C PRO A 82 8.44 -13.76 4.83
N THR A 83 9.54 -14.12 5.46
CA THR A 83 10.46 -13.23 6.18
C THR A 83 11.14 -12.21 5.26
N LEU A 84 11.76 -12.65 4.18
CA LEU A 84 12.55 -11.74 3.34
C LEU A 84 11.67 -10.77 2.57
N ASN A 85 10.46 -11.19 2.19
CA ASN A 85 9.49 -10.35 1.50
C ASN A 85 9.13 -9.13 2.33
N HIS A 86 8.75 -9.36 3.59
CA HIS A 86 8.48 -8.28 4.52
C HIS A 86 9.73 -7.43 4.80
N CYS A 87 10.92 -8.05 4.89
CA CYS A 87 12.17 -7.30 5.01
C CYS A 87 12.36 -6.31 3.85
N CYS A 88 12.08 -6.71 2.61
CA CYS A 88 12.19 -5.83 1.45
C CYS A 88 11.22 -4.64 1.55
N VAL A 89 9.97 -4.88 1.95
CA VAL A 89 8.98 -3.81 2.14
C VAL A 89 9.39 -2.88 3.28
N VAL A 90 9.80 -3.42 4.43
CA VAL A 90 10.27 -2.63 5.58
C VAL A 90 11.49 -1.78 5.21
N VAL A 91 12.48 -2.35 4.53
CA VAL A 91 13.66 -1.61 4.06
C VAL A 91 13.25 -0.48 3.12
N GLY A 92 12.38 -0.75 2.15
CA GLY A 92 11.85 0.28 1.25
C GLY A 92 11.15 1.41 2.03
N HIS A 93 10.34 1.06 3.04
CA HIS A 93 9.66 2.05 3.89
C HIS A 93 10.63 2.90 4.72
N VAL A 94 11.66 2.30 5.30
CA VAL A 94 12.74 3.02 6.00
C VAL A 94 13.45 3.98 5.06
N LEU A 95 13.81 3.54 3.86
CA LEU A 95 14.45 4.39 2.84
C LEU A 95 13.55 5.56 2.44
N CYS A 96 12.25 5.33 2.24
CA CYS A 96 11.28 6.41 2.00
C CYS A 96 11.24 7.41 3.15
N SER A 97 11.24 6.93 4.40
CA SER A 97 11.23 7.78 5.61
C SER A 97 12.49 8.65 5.71
N LEU A 98 13.65 8.08 5.39
CA LEU A 98 14.91 8.83 5.34
C LEU A 98 14.92 9.87 4.21
N LEU A 99 14.32 9.57 3.06
CA LEU A 99 14.16 10.54 1.97
C LEU A 99 13.19 11.65 2.35
N VAL A 100 12.06 11.35 3.02
CA VAL A 100 11.15 12.36 3.56
C VAL A 100 11.89 13.29 4.51
N PHE A 101 12.65 12.75 5.47
CA PHE A 101 13.51 13.56 6.36
C PHE A 101 14.45 14.47 5.56
N ARG A 102 15.15 13.92 4.56
CA ARG A 102 16.10 14.66 3.75
C ARG A 102 15.43 15.75 2.92
N ILE A 103 14.28 15.46 2.33
CA ILE A 103 13.49 16.44 1.56
C ILE A 103 13.03 17.58 2.45
N LEU A 104 12.42 17.29 3.61
CA LEU A 104 11.96 18.31 4.55
C LEU A 104 13.11 19.20 5.03
N THR A 105 14.28 18.62 5.28
CA THR A 105 15.49 19.37 5.62
C THR A 105 15.95 20.26 4.47
N THR A 106 15.93 19.75 3.25
CA THR A 106 16.33 20.50 2.03
C THR A 106 15.34 21.63 1.73
N LEU A 107 14.06 21.46 2.03
CA LEU A 107 13.02 22.48 1.95
C LEU A 107 13.07 23.50 3.12
N GLN A 108 14.10 23.41 3.96
CA GLN A 108 14.41 24.36 5.04
C GLN A 108 13.35 24.46 6.15
N PHE A 109 12.66 23.36 6.45
CA PHE A 109 11.81 23.30 7.64
C PHE A 109 12.67 23.25 8.92
N ASN A 110 12.11 23.79 10.03
CA ASN A 110 12.77 23.70 11.32
C ASN A 110 12.83 22.25 11.84
N ASN A 111 13.78 21.95 12.72
CA ASN A 111 14.05 20.60 13.20
C ASN A 111 12.82 19.92 13.83
N THR A 112 11.95 20.66 14.53
CA THR A 112 10.73 20.11 15.13
C THR A 112 9.76 19.63 14.03
N ALA A 113 9.52 20.48 13.03
CA ALA A 113 8.67 20.14 11.90
C ALA A 113 9.20 18.94 11.12
N VAL A 114 10.52 18.94 10.80
CA VAL A 114 11.19 17.81 10.11
C VAL A 114 10.98 16.51 10.87
N ASN A 115 11.32 16.48 12.15
CA ASN A 115 11.30 15.23 12.92
C ASN A 115 9.89 14.72 13.17
N ILE A 116 8.93 15.57 13.55
CA ILE A 116 7.54 15.14 13.79
C ILE A 116 6.91 14.62 12.51
N SER A 117 7.07 15.32 11.39
CA SER A 117 6.47 14.92 10.11
C SER A 117 7.12 13.66 9.53
N THR A 118 8.42 13.48 9.73
CA THR A 118 9.11 12.24 9.34
C THR A 118 8.64 11.04 10.17
N LEU A 119 8.54 11.21 11.50
CA LEU A 119 8.07 10.13 12.36
C LEU A 119 6.60 9.82 12.12
N PHE A 120 5.77 10.83 11.83
CA PHE A 120 4.40 10.61 11.37
C PHE A 120 4.38 9.69 10.15
N PHE A 121 5.14 10.03 9.09
CA PHE A 121 5.18 9.19 7.88
C PHE A 121 5.59 7.75 8.20
N PHE A 122 6.57 7.58 9.09
CA PHE A 122 7.10 6.25 9.43
C PHE A 122 6.12 5.38 10.22
N ILE A 123 5.29 5.95 11.12
CA ILE A 123 4.50 5.14 12.05
C ILE A 123 2.98 5.25 11.86
N THR A 124 2.51 6.11 10.97
CA THR A 124 1.06 6.26 10.77
C THR A 124 0.44 4.91 10.32
N PRO A 125 -0.73 4.53 10.85
CA PRO A 125 -1.40 3.29 10.46
C PRO A 125 -1.60 3.12 8.96
N ALA A 126 -1.86 4.22 8.24
CA ALA A 126 -1.97 4.19 6.79
C ALA A 126 -0.66 3.78 6.08
N ALA A 127 0.52 4.07 6.66
CA ALA A 127 1.80 3.57 6.16
C ALA A 127 2.03 2.12 6.58
N MET A 128 1.70 1.78 7.83
CA MET A 128 1.83 0.39 8.33
C MET A 128 0.96 -0.57 7.53
N ALA A 129 -0.18 -0.13 7.06
CA ALA A 129 -1.02 -0.87 6.15
C ALA A 129 -0.25 -1.36 4.91
N THR A 130 0.59 -0.51 4.33
CA THR A 130 1.44 -0.88 3.20
C THR A 130 2.57 -1.82 3.63
N VAL A 131 3.17 -1.60 4.80
CA VAL A 131 4.31 -2.38 5.30
C VAL A 131 3.95 -3.82 5.65
N LEU A 132 2.70 -4.07 6.06
CA LEU A 132 2.22 -5.39 6.45
C LEU A 132 1.80 -6.28 5.27
N ALA A 133 1.76 -5.74 4.05
CA ALA A 133 1.40 -6.46 2.83
C ALA A 133 2.60 -6.56 1.89
N VAL A 134 2.92 -7.77 1.42
CA VAL A 134 4.08 -8.01 0.55
C VAL A 134 3.87 -7.46 -0.84
N ASP A 135 2.66 -7.55 -1.39
CA ASP A 135 2.28 -7.01 -2.69
C ASP A 135 2.50 -5.49 -2.80
N SER A 136 2.54 -4.80 -1.64
CA SER A 136 2.81 -3.36 -1.57
C SER A 136 4.26 -2.97 -1.83
N MET A 137 5.14 -3.92 -2.07
CA MET A 137 6.54 -3.65 -2.40
C MET A 137 6.65 -2.73 -3.61
N ASN A 138 5.81 -2.94 -4.62
CA ASN A 138 5.71 -2.08 -5.79
C ASN A 138 5.39 -0.62 -5.44
N GLN A 139 4.46 -0.37 -4.52
CA GLN A 139 4.11 0.98 -4.05
C GLN A 139 5.26 1.63 -3.28
N THR A 140 5.90 0.85 -2.42
CA THR A 140 7.01 1.31 -1.58
C THR A 140 8.18 1.76 -2.44
N TYR A 141 8.58 0.96 -3.43
CA TYR A 141 9.69 1.30 -4.32
C TYR A 141 9.32 2.34 -5.38
N ALA A 142 8.08 2.40 -5.85
CA ALA A 142 7.62 3.51 -6.67
C ALA A 142 7.74 4.86 -5.93
N LEU A 143 7.34 4.89 -4.65
CA LEU A 143 7.51 6.08 -3.82
C LEU A 143 9.00 6.40 -3.57
N PHE A 144 9.82 5.40 -3.27
CA PHE A 144 11.26 5.59 -3.06
C PHE A 144 11.92 6.28 -4.26
N TRP A 145 11.73 5.76 -5.46
CA TRP A 145 12.27 6.34 -6.68
C TRP A 145 11.68 7.70 -7.00
N GLY A 146 10.38 7.89 -6.74
CA GLY A 146 9.71 9.19 -6.89
C GLY A 146 10.30 10.27 -5.96
N LEU A 147 10.47 9.96 -4.66
CA LEU A 147 11.11 10.87 -3.70
C LEU A 147 12.57 11.16 -4.05
N LEU A 148 13.33 10.14 -4.47
CA LEU A 148 14.71 10.29 -4.89
C LEU A 148 14.79 11.15 -6.16
N SER A 149 13.87 10.96 -7.12
CA SER A 149 13.79 11.78 -8.32
C SER A 149 13.61 13.26 -7.98
N PHE A 150 12.70 13.58 -7.05
CA PHE A 150 12.48 14.95 -6.58
C PHE A 150 13.71 15.52 -5.87
N LEU A 151 14.31 14.76 -4.96
CA LEU A 151 15.49 15.21 -4.23
C LEU A 151 16.65 15.55 -5.18
N LEU A 152 16.93 14.69 -6.16
CA LEU A 152 17.99 14.92 -7.15
C LEU A 152 17.61 16.01 -8.15
N TYR A 153 16.33 16.13 -8.51
CA TYR A 153 15.84 17.22 -9.35
C TYR A 153 16.14 18.61 -8.76
N ILE A 154 16.03 18.78 -7.43
CA ILE A 154 16.32 20.06 -6.78
C ILE A 154 17.80 20.26 -6.42
N GLN A 155 18.60 19.20 -6.35
CA GLN A 155 20.03 19.29 -5.97
C GLN A 155 20.97 19.35 -7.16
N LEU A 156 20.65 18.65 -8.27
CA LEU A 156 21.53 18.56 -9.41
C LEU A 156 21.42 19.80 -10.31
N LYS A 157 22.58 20.35 -10.71
CA LYS A 157 22.66 21.43 -11.70
C LYS A 157 22.84 20.88 -13.12
N LYS A 158 23.74 19.91 -13.29
CA LYS A 158 24.00 19.20 -14.54
C LYS A 158 23.25 17.88 -14.57
N LEU A 159 22.90 17.39 -15.76
CA LEU A 159 22.16 16.13 -15.97
C LEU A 159 20.81 16.05 -15.24
N LYS A 160 20.30 17.14 -14.68
CA LYS A 160 19.07 17.22 -13.92
C LYS A 160 17.90 16.49 -14.60
N TYR A 161 17.65 16.81 -15.87
CA TYR A 161 16.53 16.22 -16.61
C TYR A 161 16.70 14.74 -16.90
N ALA A 162 17.91 14.33 -17.29
CA ALA A 162 18.19 12.92 -17.58
C ALA A 162 17.97 12.05 -16.32
N VAL A 163 18.58 12.43 -15.20
CA VAL A 163 18.42 11.70 -13.93
C VAL A 163 16.97 11.70 -13.46
N TRP A 164 16.30 12.86 -13.53
CA TRP A 164 14.92 12.99 -13.15
C TRP A 164 13.99 12.08 -13.95
N ILE A 165 14.09 12.10 -15.30
CA ILE A 165 13.27 11.28 -16.20
C ILE A 165 13.55 9.78 -15.99
N ILE A 166 14.83 9.39 -15.88
CA ILE A 166 15.21 7.99 -15.64
C ILE A 166 14.59 7.49 -14.32
N LEU A 167 14.68 8.25 -13.25
CA LEU A 167 14.15 7.83 -11.95
C LEU A 167 12.61 7.78 -11.92
N ILE A 168 11.94 8.71 -12.64
CA ILE A 168 10.48 8.63 -12.81
C ILE A 168 10.11 7.39 -13.60
N PHE A 169 10.86 7.08 -14.66
CA PHE A 169 10.63 5.87 -15.45
C PHE A 169 10.79 4.62 -14.58
N ILE A 170 11.86 4.52 -13.78
CA ILE A 170 12.07 3.42 -12.83
C ILE A 170 10.90 3.35 -11.81
N ALA A 171 10.47 4.47 -11.25
CA ALA A 171 9.32 4.52 -10.35
C ALA A 171 8.03 4.00 -11.02
N THR A 172 7.82 4.37 -12.28
CA THR A 172 6.66 3.95 -13.07
C THR A 172 6.68 2.46 -13.39
N LEU A 173 7.87 1.87 -13.60
CA LEU A 173 8.04 0.43 -13.80
C LEU A 173 7.78 -0.38 -12.53
N CYS A 174 7.93 0.21 -11.34
CA CYS A 174 7.48 -0.40 -10.08
C CYS A 174 5.95 -0.34 -9.97
N LYS A 175 5.38 0.83 -10.20
CA LYS A 175 3.93 1.06 -10.19
C LYS A 175 3.59 2.33 -10.98
N GLU A 176 2.48 2.30 -11.72
CA GLU A 176 2.05 3.42 -12.59
C GLU A 176 1.90 4.76 -11.86
N ASN A 177 1.62 4.75 -10.54
CA ASN A 177 1.57 5.97 -9.74
C ASN A 177 2.94 6.67 -9.60
N GLY A 178 4.04 5.98 -9.88
CA GLY A 178 5.38 6.58 -9.99
C GLY A 178 5.46 7.70 -11.04
N LEU A 179 4.64 7.60 -12.11
CA LEU A 179 4.56 8.62 -13.16
C LEU A 179 4.10 9.99 -12.65
N MET A 180 3.31 10.02 -11.57
CA MET A 180 2.81 11.28 -10.99
C MET A 180 3.92 12.19 -10.48
N TRP A 181 5.08 11.62 -10.13
CA TRP A 181 6.24 12.38 -9.68
C TRP A 181 6.82 13.29 -10.78
N ALA A 182 6.48 13.05 -12.05
CA ALA A 182 6.78 13.95 -13.14
C ALA A 182 6.13 15.35 -12.96
N LEU A 183 4.92 15.40 -12.40
CA LEU A 183 4.22 16.67 -12.11
C LEU A 183 4.49 17.14 -10.69
N ILE A 184 4.55 16.23 -9.72
CA ILE A 184 4.72 16.55 -8.29
C ILE A 184 6.05 17.28 -8.07
N GLY A 185 7.15 16.80 -8.65
CA GLY A 185 8.47 17.39 -8.45
C GLY A 185 8.55 18.88 -8.81
N PRO A 186 8.24 19.29 -10.06
CA PRO A 186 8.22 20.70 -10.45
C PRO A 186 7.24 21.57 -9.68
N LEU A 187 6.04 21.06 -9.37
CA LEU A 187 5.04 21.81 -8.61
C LEU A 187 5.50 22.09 -7.17
N LEU A 188 6.09 21.10 -6.48
CA LEU A 188 6.68 21.30 -5.17
C LEU A 188 7.84 22.30 -5.23
N ALA A 189 8.78 22.11 -6.17
CA ALA A 189 9.93 23.02 -6.33
C ALA A 189 9.48 24.48 -6.57
N PHE A 190 8.42 24.67 -7.36
CA PHE A 190 7.83 26.00 -7.59
C PHE A 190 7.14 26.55 -6.33
N GLY A 191 6.37 25.72 -5.62
CA GLY A 191 5.72 26.09 -4.36
C GLY A 191 6.72 26.61 -3.34
N PHE A 192 7.89 25.97 -3.25
CA PHE A 192 8.98 26.34 -2.34
C PHE A 192 9.96 27.38 -2.89
N ASN A 193 9.66 28.03 -4.03
CA ASN A 193 10.49 29.03 -4.70
C ASN A 193 11.90 28.55 -5.04
N ILE A 194 12.09 27.26 -5.29
CA ILE A 194 13.35 26.67 -5.77
C ILE A 194 13.51 26.92 -7.28
N ILE A 195 12.40 26.94 -8.00
CA ILE A 195 12.35 27.28 -9.41
C ILE A 195 11.38 28.46 -9.65
N ASP A 196 11.62 29.20 -10.71
CA ASP A 196 10.75 30.30 -11.16
C ASP A 196 9.60 29.79 -12.06
N GLN A 197 8.69 30.69 -12.41
CA GLN A 197 7.54 30.36 -13.26
C GLN A 197 7.93 29.94 -14.68
N ARG A 198 9.03 30.48 -15.22
CA ARG A 198 9.52 30.13 -16.57
C ARG A 198 10.05 28.70 -16.58
N THR A 199 10.82 28.33 -15.57
CA THR A 199 11.34 26.97 -15.39
C THR A 199 10.17 26.01 -15.15
N LEU A 200 9.18 26.34 -14.31
CA LEU A 200 8.00 25.52 -14.09
C LEU A 200 7.28 25.21 -15.40
N LYS A 201 7.01 26.23 -16.26
CA LYS A 201 6.33 26.01 -17.55
C LYS A 201 7.09 25.01 -18.41
N LYS A 202 8.43 25.15 -18.50
CA LYS A 202 9.29 24.20 -19.22
C LYS A 202 9.21 22.80 -18.65
N ASP A 203 9.31 22.66 -17.32
CA ASP A 203 9.34 21.38 -16.64
C ASP A 203 7.97 20.67 -16.70
N ILE A 204 6.87 21.41 -16.70
CA ILE A 204 5.52 20.87 -16.93
C ILE A 204 5.39 20.33 -18.38
N ILE A 205 5.93 21.03 -19.38
CA ILE A 205 5.92 20.53 -20.76
C ILE A 205 6.68 19.20 -20.84
N VAL A 206 7.86 19.10 -20.22
CA VAL A 206 8.63 17.85 -20.16
C VAL A 206 7.83 16.76 -19.43
N ALA A 207 7.25 17.08 -18.30
CA ALA A 207 6.43 16.13 -17.53
C ALA A 207 5.24 15.59 -18.33
N VAL A 208 4.49 16.49 -18.99
CA VAL A 208 3.36 16.10 -19.86
C VAL A 208 3.83 15.25 -21.01
N SER A 209 4.98 15.58 -21.64
CA SER A 209 5.56 14.78 -22.72
C SER A 209 5.91 13.35 -22.26
N VAL A 210 6.45 13.19 -21.06
CA VAL A 210 6.74 11.88 -20.44
C VAL A 210 5.45 11.10 -20.18
N ILE A 211 4.42 11.75 -19.62
CA ILE A 211 3.12 11.13 -19.34
C ILE A 211 2.43 10.70 -20.65
N VAL A 212 2.40 11.57 -21.64
CA VAL A 212 1.80 11.26 -22.96
C VAL A 212 2.58 10.15 -23.65
N GLY A 213 3.90 10.19 -23.63
CA GLY A 213 4.75 9.13 -24.19
C GLY A 213 4.48 7.77 -23.53
N TYR A 214 4.35 7.74 -22.20
CA TYR A 214 3.98 6.54 -21.47
C TYR A 214 2.57 6.06 -21.82
N ALA A 215 1.58 6.96 -21.85
CA ALA A 215 0.21 6.62 -22.20
C ALA A 215 0.11 6.06 -23.63
N LEU A 216 0.82 6.66 -24.59
CA LEU A 216 0.88 6.16 -25.96
C LEU A 216 1.55 4.78 -26.04
N ALA A 217 2.65 4.57 -25.32
CA ALA A 217 3.31 3.27 -25.24
C ALA A 217 2.32 2.19 -24.72
N ILE A 218 1.56 2.50 -23.67
CA ILE A 218 0.54 1.59 -23.12
C ILE A 218 -0.60 1.34 -24.10
N LEU A 219 -1.08 2.35 -24.81
CA LEU A 219 -2.19 2.22 -25.78
C LEU A 219 -1.81 1.39 -27.01
N LEU A 220 -0.52 1.39 -27.38
CA LEU A 220 -0.01 0.62 -28.51
C LEU A 220 0.24 -0.86 -28.17
N LEU A 221 0.15 -1.23 -26.89
CA LEU A 221 0.35 -2.60 -26.46
C LEU A 221 -0.98 -3.38 -26.52
N PRO A 222 -0.99 -4.61 -27.05
CA PRO A 222 -2.18 -5.44 -27.04
C PRO A 222 -2.58 -5.72 -25.59
N LYS A 223 -3.82 -5.38 -25.24
CA LYS A 223 -4.37 -5.57 -23.91
C LYS A 223 -5.74 -6.22 -23.98
N ASP A 224 -5.95 -7.20 -23.17
CA ASP A 224 -7.28 -7.58 -22.72
C ASP A 224 -7.61 -6.70 -21.50
N ILE A 225 -8.23 -5.56 -21.75
CA ILE A 225 -8.61 -4.63 -20.67
C ILE A 225 -9.87 -5.18 -20.02
N ILE A 226 -9.73 -5.87 -18.91
CA ILE A 226 -10.86 -6.17 -18.03
C ILE A 226 -10.98 -5.00 -17.04
N ILE A 227 -12.01 -4.18 -17.22
CA ILE A 227 -12.32 -3.12 -16.25
C ILE A 227 -13.19 -3.79 -15.17
N HIS A 228 -12.62 -3.96 -13.99
CA HIS A 228 -13.41 -4.41 -12.85
C HIS A 228 -14.41 -3.31 -12.44
N PRO A 229 -15.68 -3.64 -12.17
CA PRO A 229 -16.70 -2.66 -11.77
C PRO A 229 -16.31 -1.81 -10.56
N GLU A 230 -15.46 -2.34 -9.70
CA GLU A 230 -14.94 -1.62 -8.53
C GLU A 230 -14.05 -0.41 -8.88
N TYR A 231 -13.51 -0.34 -10.10
CA TYR A 231 -12.72 0.80 -10.58
C TYR A 231 -13.56 1.85 -11.35
N GLU A 232 -14.85 1.61 -11.52
CA GLU A 232 -15.71 2.60 -12.15
C GLU A 232 -15.82 3.86 -11.29
N PRO A 233 -15.63 5.06 -11.88
CA PRO A 233 -15.72 6.31 -11.14
C PRO A 233 -17.18 6.63 -10.78
N GLY A 234 -17.38 7.24 -9.60
CA GLY A 234 -18.71 7.65 -9.15
C GLY A 234 -18.64 8.77 -8.12
N ILE A 235 -19.55 9.75 -8.20
CA ILE A 235 -19.53 10.92 -7.31
C ILE A 235 -19.69 10.51 -5.84
N MET A 236 -20.68 9.69 -5.51
CA MET A 236 -20.90 9.24 -4.13
C MET A 236 -19.75 8.39 -3.63
N LYS A 237 -19.18 7.54 -4.49
CA LYS A 237 -17.99 6.76 -4.21
C LYS A 237 -16.78 7.65 -3.91
N THR A 238 -16.57 8.69 -4.74
CA THR A 238 -15.49 9.68 -4.53
C THR A 238 -15.65 10.38 -3.18
N MET A 239 -16.84 10.83 -2.83
CA MET A 239 -17.11 11.46 -1.54
C MET A 239 -16.79 10.51 -0.38
N GLY A 240 -17.26 9.27 -0.46
CA GLY A 240 -16.95 8.23 0.51
C GLY A 240 -15.46 7.98 0.64
N ASN A 241 -14.74 7.88 -0.48
CA ASN A 241 -13.30 7.68 -0.50
C ASN A 241 -12.53 8.87 0.11
N VAL A 242 -12.95 10.12 -0.13
CA VAL A 242 -12.36 11.30 0.51
C VAL A 242 -12.53 11.25 2.03
N VAL A 243 -13.73 10.93 2.51
CA VAL A 243 -13.99 10.77 3.94
C VAL A 243 -13.12 9.65 4.50
N LYS A 244 -13.07 8.49 3.83
CA LYS A 244 -12.23 7.37 4.21
C LYS A 244 -10.75 7.76 4.28
N PHE A 245 -10.23 8.48 3.27
CA PHE A 245 -8.87 9.01 3.27
C PHE A 245 -8.57 9.87 4.49
N VAL A 246 -9.46 10.82 4.83
CA VAL A 246 -9.28 11.70 5.99
C VAL A 246 -9.29 10.90 7.30
N PHE A 247 -10.24 9.99 7.46
CA PHE A 247 -10.35 9.18 8.67
C PHE A 247 -9.17 8.23 8.85
N THR A 248 -8.77 7.51 7.81
CA THR A 248 -7.65 6.56 7.91
C THR A 248 -6.31 7.26 8.12
N THR A 249 -6.12 8.44 7.53
CA THR A 249 -4.84 9.18 7.60
C THR A 249 -4.66 9.93 8.92
N PHE A 250 -5.72 10.58 9.43
CA PHE A 250 -5.59 11.54 10.53
C PHE A 250 -6.27 11.11 11.82
N ILE A 251 -7.25 10.21 11.75
CA ILE A 251 -8.06 9.79 12.90
C ILE A 251 -7.83 8.32 13.22
N HIS A 252 -7.07 7.62 12.37
CA HIS A 252 -6.70 6.22 12.52
C HIS A 252 -7.90 5.27 12.55
N THR A 253 -9.00 5.63 11.91
CA THR A 253 -10.22 4.84 11.93
C THR A 253 -10.84 4.77 10.57
N ASP A 254 -11.20 3.59 10.10
CA ASP A 254 -12.05 3.42 8.93
C ASP A 254 -13.52 3.60 9.36
N TYR A 255 -14.19 4.62 8.85
CA TYR A 255 -15.58 4.91 9.21
C TYR A 255 -16.55 3.81 8.71
N ILE A 256 -16.23 3.12 7.62
CA ILE A 256 -17.02 1.98 7.13
C ILE A 256 -16.97 0.85 8.15
N TYR A 257 -15.80 0.60 8.73
CA TYR A 257 -15.63 -0.33 9.82
C TYR A 257 -16.51 0.03 11.01
N LEU A 258 -16.61 1.31 11.37
CA LEU A 258 -17.45 1.79 12.46
C LEU A 258 -18.93 1.52 12.23
N LEU A 259 -19.41 1.67 11.00
CA LEU A 259 -20.82 1.49 10.67
C LEU A 259 -21.28 0.02 10.75
N HIS A 260 -20.34 -0.92 10.62
CA HIS A 260 -20.65 -2.37 10.56
C HIS A 260 -20.27 -3.14 11.82
N GLN A 261 -19.65 -2.48 12.81
CA GLN A 261 -19.15 -3.15 14.02
C GLN A 261 -20.08 -3.01 15.25
N PRO A 262 -20.02 -3.99 16.18
CA PRO A 262 -20.74 -3.91 17.44
C PRO A 262 -20.38 -2.66 18.25
N HIS A 263 -21.30 -2.21 19.12
CA HIS A 263 -21.18 -0.99 19.94
C HIS A 263 -19.85 -0.83 20.71
N ARG A 264 -19.20 -1.93 21.11
CA ARG A 264 -17.88 -1.89 21.77
C ARG A 264 -16.78 -1.24 20.93
N ASN A 265 -16.87 -1.38 19.61
CA ASN A 265 -15.87 -0.79 18.71
C ASN A 265 -16.10 0.70 18.47
N LEU A 266 -17.34 1.18 18.63
CA LEU A 266 -17.64 2.61 18.62
C LEU A 266 -16.97 3.35 19.79
N LEU A 267 -16.91 2.74 20.96
CA LEU A 267 -16.19 3.30 22.12
C LEU A 267 -14.69 3.42 21.82
N LEU A 268 -14.08 2.35 21.32
CA LEU A 268 -12.67 2.35 20.94
C LEU A 268 -12.39 3.42 19.88
N ALA A 269 -13.22 3.50 18.86
CA ALA A 269 -13.10 4.51 17.81
C ALA A 269 -13.24 5.95 18.35
N GLY A 270 -14.16 6.17 19.29
CA GLY A 270 -14.29 7.45 19.99
C GLY A 270 -13.03 7.82 20.79
N ILE A 271 -12.43 6.86 21.48
CA ILE A 271 -11.16 7.06 22.20
C ILE A 271 -10.04 7.42 21.22
N LEU A 272 -9.89 6.67 20.11
CA LEU A 272 -8.87 6.92 19.10
C LEU A 272 -9.04 8.31 18.44
N PHE A 273 -10.29 8.70 18.17
CA PHE A 273 -10.63 10.04 17.69
C PHE A 273 -10.18 11.11 18.68
N LEU A 274 -10.54 10.99 19.96
CA LEU A 274 -10.16 11.96 21.00
C LEU A 274 -8.64 12.06 21.17
N LEU A 275 -7.90 10.97 20.96
CA LEU A 275 -6.44 10.95 21.02
C LEU A 275 -5.80 11.62 19.79
N ALA A 276 -6.38 11.45 18.60
CA ALA A 276 -5.80 11.95 17.35
C ALA A 276 -6.18 13.41 17.03
N VAL A 277 -7.40 13.83 17.36
CA VAL A 277 -7.95 15.17 17.01
C VAL A 277 -7.12 16.35 17.51
N PRO A 278 -6.57 16.36 18.73
CA PRO A 278 -5.74 17.49 19.18
C PRO A 278 -4.55 17.74 18.25
N PHE A 279 -3.89 16.68 17.80
CA PHE A 279 -2.78 16.79 16.88
C PHE A 279 -3.22 17.30 15.51
N PHE A 280 -4.28 16.72 14.95
CA PHE A 280 -4.89 17.18 13.70
C PHE A 280 -5.25 18.68 13.77
N TYR A 281 -5.92 19.10 14.84
CA TYR A 281 -6.28 20.50 15.05
C TYR A 281 -5.05 21.41 15.03
N HIS A 282 -4.02 21.09 15.80
CA HIS A 282 -2.81 21.91 15.87
C HIS A 282 -2.06 21.96 14.54
N VAL A 283 -2.02 20.88 13.79
CA VAL A 283 -1.24 20.81 12.55
C VAL A 283 -1.97 21.40 11.34
N PHE A 284 -3.28 21.17 11.23
CA PHE A 284 -4.03 21.52 10.01
C PHE A 284 -5.03 22.66 10.20
N VAL A 285 -5.74 22.69 11.33
CA VAL A 285 -6.83 23.65 11.52
C VAL A 285 -6.32 24.98 12.05
N ALA A 286 -5.50 24.98 13.09
CA ALA A 286 -4.99 26.20 13.71
C ALA A 286 -4.11 27.02 12.76
N PRO A 287 -3.18 26.43 11.98
CA PRO A 287 -2.38 27.17 11.02
C PRO A 287 -3.17 27.60 9.76
N PHE A 288 -4.16 26.80 9.35
CA PHE A 288 -4.89 27.00 8.09
C PHE A 288 -5.65 28.34 8.06
N ARG A 289 -6.13 28.81 9.20
CA ARG A 289 -6.81 30.11 9.32
C ARG A 289 -5.90 31.30 9.03
N MET A 290 -4.58 31.13 9.05
CA MET A 290 -3.62 32.22 8.91
C MET A 290 -2.98 32.32 7.52
N TYR A 291 -2.86 31.24 6.74
CA TYR A 291 -2.08 31.27 5.49
C TYR A 291 -2.55 30.31 4.40
N VAL A 292 -3.22 30.82 3.39
CA VAL A 292 -3.24 30.17 2.05
C VAL A 292 -1.97 30.62 1.33
N SER A 293 -0.85 29.92 1.60
CA SER A 293 0.42 30.26 0.95
C SER A 293 0.60 29.47 -0.35
N LYS A 294 1.43 30.02 -1.27
CA LYS A 294 1.83 29.33 -2.50
C LYS A 294 2.35 27.92 -2.21
N LYS A 295 3.15 27.74 -1.14
CA LYS A 295 3.66 26.45 -0.69
C LYS A 295 2.53 25.47 -0.40
N MET A 296 1.52 25.91 0.36
CA MET A 296 0.39 25.07 0.74
C MET A 296 -0.44 24.68 -0.47
N ILE A 297 -0.79 25.64 -1.33
CA ILE A 297 -1.57 25.38 -2.55
C ILE A 297 -0.86 24.36 -3.44
N CYS A 298 0.43 24.55 -3.73
CA CYS A 298 1.19 23.62 -4.56
C CYS A 298 1.28 22.23 -3.91
N THR A 299 1.47 22.14 -2.58
CA THR A 299 1.55 20.84 -1.91
C THR A 299 0.20 20.13 -1.90
N VAL A 300 -0.91 20.84 -1.70
CA VAL A 300 -2.26 20.26 -1.79
C VAL A 300 -2.56 19.77 -3.21
N LEU A 301 -2.19 20.54 -4.24
CA LEU A 301 -2.30 20.10 -5.64
C LEU A 301 -1.49 18.84 -5.88
N CYS A 302 -0.26 18.76 -5.35
CA CYS A 302 0.55 17.54 -5.44
C CYS A 302 -0.12 16.36 -4.73
N LEU A 303 -0.72 16.58 -3.55
CA LEU A 303 -1.46 15.54 -2.83
C LEU A 303 -2.66 15.05 -3.65
N LEU A 304 -3.42 15.95 -4.26
CA LEU A 304 -4.52 15.58 -5.15
C LEU A 304 -4.05 14.81 -6.38
N ILE A 305 -2.89 15.14 -6.96
CA ILE A 305 -2.28 14.37 -8.04
C ILE A 305 -1.93 12.96 -7.55
N ALA A 306 -1.34 12.82 -6.36
CA ALA A 306 -0.89 11.53 -5.83
C ALA A 306 -2.03 10.59 -5.44
N VAL A 307 -3.12 11.09 -4.86
CA VAL A 307 -4.22 10.26 -4.33
C VAL A 307 -5.50 10.36 -5.15
N GLY A 308 -5.66 11.40 -5.96
CA GLY A 308 -6.90 11.68 -6.71
C GLY A 308 -7.43 10.51 -7.53
N PRO A 309 -6.61 9.83 -8.35
CA PRO A 309 -7.06 8.67 -9.11
C PRO A 309 -7.70 7.59 -8.24
N HIS A 310 -7.10 7.30 -7.07
CA HIS A 310 -7.63 6.33 -6.13
C HIS A 310 -8.90 6.82 -5.42
N LEU A 311 -9.00 8.12 -5.15
CA LEU A 311 -10.22 8.69 -4.56
C LEU A 311 -11.41 8.61 -5.51
N VAL A 312 -11.17 8.74 -6.80
CA VAL A 312 -12.24 8.69 -7.83
C VAL A 312 -12.67 7.26 -8.14
N THR A 313 -11.76 6.30 -8.03
CA THR A 313 -11.99 4.89 -8.39
C THR A 313 -12.10 3.99 -7.16
N CYS A 314 -11.07 3.22 -6.85
CA CYS A 314 -11.00 2.29 -5.74
C CYS A 314 -9.99 2.78 -4.71
N TYR A 315 -10.43 2.97 -3.48
CA TYR A 315 -9.61 3.44 -2.38
C TYR A 315 -9.41 2.36 -1.33
N SER A 316 -8.15 2.11 -1.00
CA SER A 316 -7.73 1.37 0.19
C SER A 316 -6.67 2.16 0.97
N MET A 317 -6.36 1.74 2.19
CA MET A 317 -5.30 2.40 2.98
C MET A 317 -3.95 2.38 2.27
N MET A 318 -3.62 1.33 1.55
CA MET A 318 -2.37 1.22 0.78
C MET A 318 -2.24 2.31 -0.30
N HIS A 319 -3.35 2.73 -0.89
CA HIS A 319 -3.35 3.78 -1.92
C HIS A 319 -2.98 5.16 -1.40
N THR A 320 -3.06 5.38 -0.07
CA THR A 320 -2.60 6.62 0.56
C THR A 320 -1.09 6.75 0.61
N TYR A 321 -0.35 5.66 0.51
CA TYR A 321 1.08 5.62 0.84
C TYR A 321 1.91 6.70 0.13
N ALA A 322 1.74 6.85 -1.18
CA ALA A 322 2.41 7.92 -1.94
C ALA A 322 2.03 9.32 -1.43
N GLY A 323 0.75 9.53 -1.13
CA GLY A 323 0.22 10.80 -0.61
C GLY A 323 0.72 11.14 0.79
N LEU A 324 1.05 10.17 1.64
CA LEU A 324 1.52 10.41 3.01
C LEU A 324 2.81 11.22 3.06
N SER A 325 3.69 11.09 2.08
CA SER A 325 4.90 11.91 1.97
C SER A 325 4.57 13.39 1.79
N LEU A 326 3.51 13.70 1.05
CA LEU A 326 3.01 15.06 0.81
C LEU A 326 2.21 15.58 2.01
N VAL A 327 1.46 14.71 2.69
CA VAL A 327 0.87 15.02 3.99
C VAL A 327 1.95 15.42 4.99
N ALA A 328 3.09 14.72 5.03
CA ALA A 328 4.23 15.09 5.88
C ALA A 328 4.77 16.49 5.54
N VAL A 329 4.81 16.88 4.27
CA VAL A 329 5.19 18.26 3.85
C VAL A 329 4.15 19.30 4.33
N ILE A 330 2.86 19.01 4.19
CA ILE A 330 1.78 19.87 4.70
C ILE A 330 1.89 20.04 6.22
N MET A 331 2.09 18.94 6.94
CA MET A 331 2.29 18.93 8.39
C MET A 331 3.50 19.78 8.80
N ALA A 332 4.65 19.60 8.12
CA ALA A 332 5.86 20.37 8.41
C ALA A 332 5.60 21.86 8.24
N ASN A 333 4.84 22.25 7.21
CA ASN A 333 4.46 23.65 7.01
C ASN A 333 3.57 24.18 8.14
N GLY A 334 2.58 23.40 8.60
CA GLY A 334 1.74 23.75 9.74
C GLY A 334 2.52 23.86 11.05
N ILE A 335 3.37 22.87 11.35
CA ILE A 335 4.18 22.84 12.57
C ILE A 335 5.16 24.01 12.64
N GLN A 336 5.75 24.37 11.51
CA GLN A 336 6.72 25.48 11.44
C GLN A 336 6.12 26.84 11.85
N GLN A 337 4.81 26.99 11.75
CA GLN A 337 4.11 28.24 12.08
C GLN A 337 3.85 28.41 13.59
N HIS A 338 4.07 27.36 14.39
CA HIS A 338 3.88 27.46 15.84
C HIS A 338 5.00 28.22 16.53
N SER A 339 4.62 29.15 17.42
CA SER A 339 5.54 29.79 18.35
C SER A 339 6.15 28.78 19.32
N GLU A 340 7.28 29.13 19.93
CA GLU A 340 7.97 28.26 20.91
C GLU A 340 7.09 27.88 22.08
N ASP A 341 6.25 28.81 22.57
CA ASP A 341 5.35 28.59 23.69
C ASP A 341 4.27 27.54 23.39
N ARG A 342 3.86 27.40 22.15
CA ARG A 342 2.87 26.40 21.72
C ARG A 342 3.47 25.05 21.40
N ARG A 343 4.78 24.91 21.33
CA ARG A 343 5.45 23.63 21.00
C ARG A 343 5.19 22.55 22.04
N LYS A 344 5.10 22.90 23.33
CA LYS A 344 4.77 21.93 24.37
C LYS A 344 3.40 21.26 24.15
N TYR A 345 2.40 22.02 23.75
CA TYR A 345 1.06 21.50 23.44
C TYR A 345 1.08 20.62 22.19
N LEU A 346 1.88 21.02 21.19
CA LEU A 346 2.09 20.23 19.98
C LEU A 346 2.75 18.87 20.32
N PHE A 347 3.77 18.82 21.18
CA PHE A 347 4.39 17.56 21.59
C PHE A 347 3.44 16.68 22.39
N THR A 348 2.63 17.26 23.29
CA THR A 348 1.60 16.49 24.01
C THR A 348 0.55 15.93 23.05
N ALA A 349 0.06 16.75 22.11
CA ALA A 349 -0.89 16.32 21.08
C ALA A 349 -0.29 15.23 20.18
N PHE A 350 0.99 15.34 19.84
CA PHE A 350 1.71 14.32 19.07
C PHE A 350 1.88 13.02 19.86
N ALA A 351 2.18 13.08 21.15
CA ALA A 351 2.24 11.91 21.99
C ALA A 351 0.89 11.16 22.07
N LEU A 352 -0.23 11.89 22.20
CA LEU A 352 -1.58 11.31 22.15
C LEU A 352 -1.84 10.65 20.78
N PHE A 353 -1.46 11.32 19.68
CA PHE A 353 -1.55 10.79 18.33
C PHE A 353 -0.72 9.50 18.19
N LEU A 354 0.51 9.46 18.72
CA LEU A 354 1.35 8.27 18.71
C LEU A 354 0.71 7.10 19.48
N THR A 355 0.05 7.39 20.59
CA THR A 355 -0.69 6.37 21.36
C THR A 355 -1.83 5.78 20.52
N SER A 356 -2.61 6.62 19.85
CA SER A 356 -3.66 6.19 18.93
C SER A 356 -3.08 5.35 17.78
N ALA A 357 -2.01 5.83 17.14
CA ALA A 357 -1.32 5.13 16.06
C ALA A 357 -0.81 3.74 16.52
N PHE A 358 -0.23 3.65 17.70
CA PHE A 358 0.26 2.40 18.25
C PHE A 358 -0.86 1.38 18.46
N ILE A 359 -1.99 1.80 19.06
CA ILE A 359 -3.15 0.92 19.28
C ILE A 359 -3.65 0.34 17.95
N ILE A 360 -3.80 1.18 16.92
CA ILE A 360 -4.27 0.73 15.62
C ILE A 360 -3.22 -0.14 14.90
N ASN A 361 -1.94 0.19 15.00
CA ASN A 361 -0.89 -0.62 14.39
C ASN A 361 -0.83 -2.03 15.00
N VAL A 362 -1.02 -2.17 16.31
CA VAL A 362 -1.13 -3.48 16.97
C VAL A 362 -2.37 -4.23 16.45
N HIS A 363 -3.49 -3.54 16.29
CA HIS A 363 -4.70 -4.14 15.74
C HIS A 363 -4.50 -4.60 14.28
N LEU A 364 -3.95 -3.75 13.42
CA LEU A 364 -3.66 -4.10 12.02
C LEU A 364 -2.70 -5.29 11.93
N TRP A 365 -1.67 -5.29 12.76
CA TRP A 365 -0.74 -6.42 12.86
C TRP A 365 -1.46 -7.72 13.24
N TYR A 366 -2.33 -7.66 14.28
CA TYR A 366 -3.07 -8.82 14.74
C TYR A 366 -4.02 -9.36 13.68
N GLU A 367 -4.75 -8.49 12.98
CA GLU A 367 -5.65 -8.89 11.90
C GLU A 367 -4.88 -9.50 10.71
N SER A 368 -3.75 -8.91 10.32
CA SER A 368 -2.87 -9.45 9.28
C SER A 368 -2.33 -10.83 9.66
N TYR A 369 -1.84 -10.98 10.89
CA TYR A 369 -1.37 -12.26 11.42
C TYR A 369 -2.48 -13.33 11.42
N LYS A 370 -3.67 -12.99 11.92
CA LYS A 370 -4.83 -13.88 11.98
C LYS A 370 -5.30 -14.29 10.59
N SER A 371 -5.37 -13.35 9.65
CA SER A 371 -5.75 -13.64 8.27
C SER A 371 -4.79 -14.64 7.62
N GLY A 372 -3.49 -14.43 7.79
CA GLY A 372 -2.48 -15.36 7.29
C GLY A 372 -2.59 -16.76 7.88
N LEU A 373 -2.85 -16.89 9.19
CA LEU A 373 -3.11 -18.19 9.82
C LEU A 373 -4.36 -18.87 9.24
N THR A 374 -5.45 -18.12 9.06
CA THR A 374 -6.68 -18.65 8.45
C THR A 374 -6.41 -19.20 7.06
N GLY A 375 -5.70 -18.45 6.21
CA GLY A 375 -5.31 -18.92 4.87
C GLY A 375 -4.49 -20.21 4.90
N LYS A 376 -3.54 -20.31 5.83
CA LYS A 376 -2.72 -21.50 6.04
C LYS A 376 -3.56 -22.70 6.51
N GLU A 377 -4.43 -22.52 7.49
CA GLU A 377 -5.30 -23.59 8.00
C GLU A 377 -6.21 -24.14 6.89
N MET A 378 -6.78 -23.26 6.07
CA MET A 378 -7.57 -23.62 4.90
C MET A 378 -6.73 -24.40 3.88
N ALA A 379 -5.48 -23.98 3.61
CA ALA A 379 -4.58 -24.65 2.70
C ALA A 379 -4.25 -26.07 3.18
N VAL A 380 -3.92 -26.23 4.46
CA VAL A 380 -3.64 -27.54 5.07
C VAL A 380 -4.87 -28.47 4.97
N GLU A 381 -6.07 -27.93 5.26
CA GLU A 381 -7.31 -28.72 5.19
C GLU A 381 -7.62 -29.14 3.75
N ALA A 382 -7.47 -28.24 2.76
CA ALA A 382 -7.66 -28.54 1.35
C ALA A 382 -6.76 -29.68 0.88
N ILE A 383 -5.46 -29.61 1.22
CA ILE A 383 -4.48 -30.61 0.84
C ILE A 383 -4.75 -31.96 1.53
N LYS A 384 -4.97 -31.94 2.85
CA LYS A 384 -5.28 -33.13 3.64
C LYS A 384 -6.53 -33.83 3.13
N SER A 385 -7.60 -33.07 2.89
CA SER A 385 -8.86 -33.60 2.39
C SER A 385 -8.77 -34.07 0.95
N THR A 386 -7.89 -33.51 0.13
CA THR A 386 -7.59 -34.01 -1.22
C THR A 386 -6.84 -35.36 -1.18
N GLY A 387 -5.89 -35.52 -0.27
CA GLY A 387 -5.25 -36.81 0.08
C GLY A 387 -4.28 -37.37 -0.95
N LYS A 388 -4.23 -36.85 -2.19
CA LYS A 388 -3.30 -37.25 -3.26
C LYS A 388 -2.99 -36.08 -4.18
N PRO A 389 -1.84 -36.07 -4.86
CA PRO A 389 -1.52 -35.07 -5.85
C PRO A 389 -2.58 -34.99 -6.95
N VAL A 390 -2.96 -33.78 -7.32
CA VAL A 390 -3.90 -33.46 -8.40
C VAL A 390 -3.29 -32.40 -9.29
N LYS A 391 -3.62 -32.42 -10.58
CA LYS A 391 -3.04 -31.49 -11.55
C LYS A 391 -3.88 -30.21 -11.63
N LYS A 392 -5.19 -30.37 -11.74
CA LYS A 392 -6.09 -29.24 -11.97
C LYS A 392 -7.22 -29.18 -10.94
N VAL A 393 -7.32 -28.05 -10.24
CA VAL A 393 -8.32 -27.80 -9.21
C VAL A 393 -9.20 -26.62 -9.61
N LEU A 394 -10.51 -26.73 -9.33
CA LEU A 394 -11.42 -25.60 -9.30
C LEU A 394 -11.72 -25.22 -7.86
N VAL A 395 -11.61 -23.94 -7.54
CA VAL A 395 -12.08 -23.37 -6.27
C VAL A 395 -13.44 -22.75 -6.48
N VAL A 396 -14.47 -23.28 -5.84
CA VAL A 396 -15.82 -22.71 -5.87
C VAL A 396 -16.02 -21.92 -4.58
N ILE A 397 -16.09 -20.62 -4.71
CA ILE A 397 -16.20 -19.70 -3.57
C ILE A 397 -17.66 -19.34 -3.38
N ILE A 398 -18.22 -19.63 -2.20
CA ILE A 398 -19.52 -19.10 -1.79
C ILE A 398 -19.27 -17.70 -1.24
N GLU A 399 -19.88 -16.70 -1.87
CA GLU A 399 -19.73 -15.30 -1.51
C GLU A 399 -19.98 -15.09 -0.01
N ASP A 400 -19.08 -14.36 0.64
CA ASP A 400 -19.19 -14.10 2.06
C ASP A 400 -19.59 -12.63 2.29
N ASP A 401 -20.62 -12.40 3.10
CA ASP A 401 -21.08 -11.05 3.49
C ASP A 401 -20.10 -10.34 4.43
N TYR A 402 -18.87 -10.84 4.49
CA TYR A 402 -17.85 -10.22 5.33
C TYR A 402 -17.51 -8.84 4.78
N PRO A 403 -17.77 -7.75 5.50
CA PRO A 403 -17.43 -6.44 5.00
C PRO A 403 -15.92 -6.36 4.84
N LYS A 404 -15.43 -6.04 3.64
CA LYS A 404 -14.02 -5.74 3.38
C LYS A 404 -13.65 -4.45 4.10
N LEU A 405 -13.20 -4.56 5.35
CA LEU A 405 -13.06 -3.44 6.27
C LEU A 405 -11.76 -2.68 6.11
N SER A 406 -10.74 -3.36 5.66
CA SER A 406 -9.43 -2.79 5.30
C SER A 406 -8.69 -3.81 4.43
N SER A 407 -7.56 -3.43 3.87
CA SER A 407 -6.64 -4.34 3.19
C SER A 407 -6.11 -5.48 4.09
N PHE A 408 -6.48 -5.49 5.36
CA PHE A 408 -6.02 -6.46 6.38
C PHE A 408 -7.14 -7.32 6.95
N CYS A 409 -8.39 -6.86 6.91
CA CYS A 409 -9.54 -7.71 7.17
C CYS A 409 -9.89 -8.45 5.88
N VAL A 410 -9.08 -9.42 5.56
CA VAL A 410 -9.22 -10.24 4.36
C VAL A 410 -10.29 -11.27 4.62
N ILE A 411 -11.27 -11.38 3.74
CA ILE A 411 -12.23 -12.48 3.83
C ILE A 411 -11.50 -13.82 3.70
N PRO A 412 -11.99 -14.91 4.28
CA PRO A 412 -11.26 -16.18 4.34
C PRO A 412 -10.81 -16.70 2.96
N CYS A 413 -11.64 -16.58 1.92
CA CYS A 413 -11.25 -17.00 0.57
C CYS A 413 -10.07 -16.18 0.00
N ASP A 414 -10.01 -14.88 0.30
CA ASP A 414 -8.89 -14.01 -0.09
C ASP A 414 -7.63 -14.38 0.72
N ALA A 415 -7.77 -14.69 2.03
CA ALA A 415 -6.67 -15.18 2.86
C ALA A 415 -6.11 -16.51 2.34
N PHE A 416 -6.97 -17.38 1.81
CA PHE A 416 -6.60 -18.64 1.13
C PHE A 416 -6.00 -18.37 -0.26
N GLY A 417 -6.05 -17.13 -0.76
CA GLY A 417 -5.55 -16.76 -2.09
C GLY A 417 -6.22 -17.52 -3.22
N TRP A 418 -7.53 -17.68 -3.12
CA TRP A 418 -8.33 -18.46 -4.09
C TRP A 418 -7.76 -19.87 -4.39
N GLY A 419 -7.09 -20.46 -3.39
CA GLY A 419 -6.45 -21.77 -3.49
C GLY A 419 -4.93 -21.72 -3.65
N LEU A 420 -4.34 -20.58 -3.98
CA LEU A 420 -2.88 -20.47 -4.21
C LEU A 420 -2.06 -20.84 -2.96
N ALA A 421 -2.58 -20.56 -1.76
CA ALA A 421 -1.95 -20.93 -0.49
C ALA A 421 -1.66 -22.44 -0.40
N ALA A 422 -2.49 -23.28 -1.01
CA ALA A 422 -2.31 -24.73 -1.00
C ALA A 422 -1.04 -25.18 -1.73
N ARG A 423 -0.54 -24.43 -2.71
CA ARG A 423 0.73 -24.74 -3.39
C ARG A 423 1.92 -24.67 -2.44
N GLN A 424 1.90 -23.74 -1.49
CA GLN A 424 2.98 -23.65 -0.50
C GLN A 424 3.03 -24.89 0.40
N GLU A 425 1.88 -25.40 0.82
CA GLU A 425 1.81 -26.60 1.69
C GLU A 425 2.32 -27.87 0.98
N THR A 426 2.37 -27.87 -0.34
CA THR A 426 2.90 -28.97 -1.15
C THR A 426 4.29 -28.68 -1.70
N ASN A 427 4.99 -27.67 -1.23
CA ASN A 427 6.25 -27.18 -1.79
C ASN A 427 6.16 -26.92 -3.30
N TYR A 428 5.05 -26.37 -3.76
CA TYR A 428 4.75 -26.05 -5.17
C TYR A 428 4.72 -27.24 -6.12
N GLN A 429 4.58 -28.46 -5.60
CA GLN A 429 4.51 -29.64 -6.44
C GLN A 429 3.13 -29.84 -7.08
N TRP A 430 2.07 -29.39 -6.40
CA TRP A 430 0.70 -29.48 -6.88
C TRP A 430 -0.25 -28.58 -6.05
N PRO A 431 -1.43 -28.18 -6.59
CA PRO A 431 -1.87 -28.37 -7.98
C PRO A 431 -1.12 -27.45 -8.96
N GLU A 432 -0.96 -27.90 -10.22
CA GLU A 432 -0.33 -27.07 -11.28
C GLU A 432 -1.25 -25.93 -11.73
N ILE A 433 -2.55 -26.21 -11.88
CA ILE A 433 -3.56 -25.29 -12.37
C ILE A 433 -4.63 -25.11 -11.29
N ILE A 434 -4.89 -23.88 -10.92
CA ILE A 434 -5.99 -23.48 -10.04
C ILE A 434 -6.84 -22.48 -10.82
N GLU A 435 -8.13 -22.78 -10.95
CA GLU A 435 -9.14 -21.84 -11.45
C GLU A 435 -10.14 -21.59 -10.33
N ASP A 436 -10.78 -20.43 -10.31
CA ASP A 436 -11.80 -20.11 -9.32
C ASP A 436 -13.10 -19.64 -9.98
N THR A 437 -14.17 -19.73 -9.22
CA THR A 437 -15.48 -19.20 -9.57
C THR A 437 -16.25 -18.86 -8.29
N THR A 438 -17.07 -17.82 -8.34
CA THR A 438 -17.85 -17.35 -7.20
C THR A 438 -19.32 -17.66 -7.40
N ILE A 439 -19.99 -18.10 -6.34
CA ILE A 439 -21.43 -18.34 -6.27
C ILE A 439 -22.03 -17.39 -5.25
N GLU A 440 -23.07 -16.66 -5.63
CA GLU A 440 -23.82 -15.78 -4.75
C GLU A 440 -24.37 -16.54 -3.53
N ARG A 441 -24.26 -15.94 -2.36
CA ARG A 441 -24.70 -16.51 -1.10
C ARG A 441 -26.22 -16.52 -1.00
N THR A 442 -26.77 -17.71 -1.09
CA THR A 442 -28.21 -18.00 -0.92
C THR A 442 -28.36 -19.21 -0.03
N THR A 443 -29.57 -19.49 0.42
CA THR A 443 -29.86 -20.66 1.31
C THR A 443 -29.47 -21.99 0.66
N ASP A 444 -29.45 -22.07 -0.65
CA ASP A 444 -29.12 -23.25 -1.46
C ASP A 444 -27.69 -23.19 -2.09
N ALA A 445 -26.89 -22.20 -1.72
CA ALA A 445 -25.56 -21.98 -2.31
C ALA A 445 -24.65 -23.24 -2.25
N MET A 446 -24.64 -23.93 -1.09
CA MET A 446 -23.89 -25.17 -0.94
C MET A 446 -24.39 -26.29 -1.88
N ILE A 447 -25.70 -26.39 -2.08
CA ILE A 447 -26.29 -27.38 -2.99
C ILE A 447 -25.87 -27.06 -4.41
N ARG A 448 -25.97 -25.80 -4.84
CA ARG A 448 -25.55 -25.35 -6.17
C ARG A 448 -24.05 -25.55 -6.39
N ALA A 449 -23.23 -25.24 -5.39
CA ALA A 449 -21.78 -25.47 -5.45
C ALA A 449 -21.45 -26.96 -5.66
N ARG A 450 -22.11 -27.87 -4.94
CA ARG A 450 -21.93 -29.32 -5.11
C ARG A 450 -22.45 -29.83 -6.46
N GLN A 451 -23.58 -29.32 -6.94
CA GLN A 451 -24.12 -29.68 -8.27
C GLN A 451 -23.16 -29.24 -9.38
N LEU A 452 -22.67 -27.99 -9.35
CA LEU A 452 -21.67 -27.48 -10.28
C LEU A 452 -20.39 -28.34 -10.24
N SER A 453 -19.93 -28.67 -9.02
CA SER A 453 -18.75 -29.50 -8.82
C SER A 453 -18.90 -30.88 -9.45
N ALA A 454 -20.03 -31.54 -9.22
CA ALA A 454 -20.32 -32.87 -9.78
C ALA A 454 -20.39 -32.82 -11.31
N GLU A 455 -21.03 -31.79 -11.89
CA GLU A 455 -21.11 -31.60 -13.34
C GLU A 455 -19.72 -31.44 -13.96
N LEU A 456 -18.88 -30.56 -13.39
CA LEU A 456 -17.55 -30.25 -13.94
C LEU A 456 -16.56 -31.40 -13.77
N LEU A 457 -16.64 -32.16 -12.67
CA LEU A 457 -15.90 -33.40 -12.47
C LEU A 457 -16.37 -34.49 -13.44
N GLY A 458 -17.67 -34.59 -13.70
CA GLY A 458 -18.23 -35.52 -14.69
C GLY A 458 -17.74 -35.24 -16.12
N LYS A 459 -17.56 -33.98 -16.48
CA LYS A 459 -16.98 -33.52 -17.75
C LYS A 459 -15.45 -33.67 -17.82
N GLN A 460 -14.82 -34.20 -16.80
CA GLN A 460 -13.35 -34.36 -16.66
C GLN A 460 -12.55 -33.07 -16.82
N LYS A 461 -13.18 -31.93 -16.56
CA LYS A 461 -12.51 -30.62 -16.67
C LYS A 461 -11.51 -30.37 -15.54
N TYR A 462 -11.78 -30.95 -14.35
CA TYR A 462 -10.94 -30.85 -13.15
C TYR A 462 -10.74 -32.21 -12.50
N ASP A 463 -9.66 -32.33 -11.73
CA ASP A 463 -9.35 -33.53 -10.95
C ASP A 463 -10.05 -33.50 -9.59
N CYS A 464 -10.23 -32.31 -9.05
CA CYS A 464 -10.81 -32.05 -7.75
C CYS A 464 -11.48 -30.67 -7.74
N VAL A 465 -12.48 -30.49 -6.88
CA VAL A 465 -13.11 -29.18 -6.62
C VAL A 465 -13.04 -28.90 -5.13
N TRP A 466 -12.58 -27.71 -4.77
CA TRP A 466 -12.60 -27.19 -3.40
C TRP A 466 -13.73 -26.17 -3.28
N ILE A 467 -14.72 -26.46 -2.42
CA ILE A 467 -15.80 -25.54 -2.15
C ILE A 467 -15.43 -24.76 -0.88
N VAL A 468 -15.28 -23.47 -1.00
CA VAL A 468 -14.96 -22.56 0.11
C VAL A 468 -16.25 -21.92 0.60
N ASN A 469 -16.60 -22.20 1.85
CA ASN A 469 -17.71 -21.57 2.56
C ASN A 469 -17.20 -21.00 3.87
N HIS A 470 -17.00 -19.69 3.91
CA HIS A 470 -16.32 -18.99 4.99
C HIS A 470 -14.91 -19.59 5.21
N THR A 471 -14.60 -20.13 6.38
CA THR A 471 -13.32 -20.81 6.67
C THR A 471 -13.33 -22.31 6.38
N ALA A 472 -14.47 -22.88 6.07
CA ALA A 472 -14.61 -24.32 5.81
C ALA A 472 -14.32 -24.63 4.34
N ILE A 473 -13.59 -25.74 4.12
CA ILE A 473 -13.32 -26.28 2.78
C ILE A 473 -13.96 -27.66 2.68
N ASP A 474 -14.85 -27.81 1.70
CA ASP A 474 -15.44 -29.10 1.32
C ASP A 474 -14.77 -29.58 0.02
N VAL A 475 -14.25 -30.78 0.01
CA VAL A 475 -13.49 -31.34 -1.11
C VAL A 475 -14.32 -32.37 -1.85
N VAL A 476 -14.67 -32.05 -3.10
CA VAL A 476 -15.39 -32.97 -3.99
C VAL A 476 -14.39 -33.59 -4.96
N LYS A 477 -14.37 -34.94 -5.00
CA LYS A 477 -13.47 -35.75 -5.84
C LYS A 477 -14.27 -36.59 -6.84
N LYS A 478 -13.57 -37.07 -7.86
CA LYS A 478 -14.12 -38.11 -8.75
C LYS A 478 -14.35 -39.40 -8.01
#